data_1f22af60185b99535354396fa6534199
#
_entry.id   1f22af60185b99535354396fa6534199
#
_cell.length_a   1.000
_cell.length_b   1.000
_cell.length_c   1.000
_cell.angle_alpha   90.00
_cell.angle_beta   90.00
_cell.angle_gamma   90.00
#
_symmetry.space_group_name_H-M   'P 1'
#
loop_
_entity.id
_entity.type
_entity.pdbx_description
1 polymer ?
#
loop_
_entity_poly.entity_id
_entity_poly.type
_entity_poly.pdbx_seq_one_letter_code
_entity_poly.pdbx_strand_id
1 'polypeptide(L)'
;MSANGSKISIYGAILANLAIAISKFFAGSYTGSSAMLSEGIHSLVDTSNGLLLLLGIKRSEKPADKTHPFGYGMEIYFWSFVVAILIFALGGGIAIYEGIHHIISPVEVANVRVNYIVLSAAILFEGASLWVALREFKKDNGKFGLVKSMRRSKDSS
;
A
#
# COMPACT_ATOMS: atom_id res chain seq x y z
N MET A 1 -18.69 3.77 -7.35
CA MET A 1 -18.44 3.17 -6.01
C MET A 1 -19.17 4.00 -4.97
N SER A 2 -19.83 3.35 -4.02
CA SER A 2 -20.24 4.08 -2.82
C SER A 2 -18.94 4.45 -2.06
N ALA A 3 -18.78 5.71 -1.67
CA ALA A 3 -17.61 6.19 -0.91
C ALA A 3 -17.30 5.34 0.34
N ASN A 4 -18.29 4.64 0.87
CA ASN A 4 -18.13 3.71 2.00
C ASN A 4 -17.42 2.40 1.64
N GLY A 5 -17.65 1.82 0.47
CA GLY A 5 -16.99 0.56 0.07
C GLY A 5 -15.48 0.76 -0.12
N SER A 6 -15.09 1.87 -0.76
CA SER A 6 -13.67 2.24 -0.92
C SER A 6 -12.97 2.44 0.43
N LYS A 7 -13.59 3.15 1.38
CA LYS A 7 -13.01 3.39 2.72
C LYS A 7 -12.79 2.10 3.50
N ILE A 8 -13.73 1.15 3.49
CA ILE A 8 -13.61 -0.13 4.19
C ILE A 8 -12.44 -0.94 3.62
N SER A 9 -12.29 -0.97 2.29
CA SER A 9 -11.18 -1.65 1.62
C SER A 9 -9.82 -1.06 2.03
N ILE A 10 -9.71 0.27 2.07
CA ILE A 10 -8.49 0.98 2.48
C ILE A 10 -8.15 0.71 3.96
N TYR A 11 -9.14 0.75 4.88
CA TYR A 11 -8.90 0.42 6.29
C TYR A 11 -8.43 -1.03 6.46
N GLY A 12 -9.02 -1.97 5.71
CA GLY A 12 -8.60 -3.36 5.71
C GLY A 12 -7.15 -3.53 5.25
N ALA A 13 -6.76 -2.85 4.18
CA ALA A 13 -5.39 -2.84 3.67
C ALA A 13 -4.40 -2.22 4.68
N ILE A 14 -4.74 -1.10 5.29
CA ILE A 14 -3.91 -0.45 6.33
C ILE A 14 -3.64 -1.41 7.50
N LEU A 15 -4.68 -2.06 8.02
CA LEU A 15 -4.53 -3.00 9.14
C LEU A 15 -3.71 -4.22 8.75
N ALA A 16 -3.92 -4.78 7.55
CA ALA A 16 -3.16 -5.90 7.03
C ALA A 16 -1.67 -5.53 6.88
N ASN A 17 -1.38 -4.40 6.22
CA ASN A 17 0.00 -3.93 6.02
C ASN A 17 0.71 -3.61 7.34
N LEU A 18 0.01 -3.04 8.32
CA LEU A 18 0.58 -2.80 9.65
C LEU A 18 0.94 -4.11 10.36
N ALA A 19 0.06 -5.11 10.31
CA ALA A 19 0.33 -6.43 10.89
C ALA A 19 1.51 -7.13 10.19
N ILE A 20 1.59 -7.02 8.86
CA ILE A 20 2.70 -7.55 8.05
C ILE A 20 4.00 -6.81 8.41
N ALA A 21 3.99 -5.47 8.51
CA ALA A 21 5.15 -4.69 8.89
C ALA A 21 5.70 -5.12 10.27
N ILE A 22 4.85 -5.24 11.28
CA ILE A 22 5.23 -5.71 12.61
C ILE A 22 5.85 -7.11 12.55
N SER A 23 5.24 -8.02 11.82
CA SER A 23 5.73 -9.40 11.66
C SER A 23 7.11 -9.44 10.97
N LYS A 24 7.31 -8.62 9.92
CA LYS A 24 8.58 -8.50 9.19
C LYS A 24 9.68 -7.88 10.07
N PHE A 25 9.36 -6.83 10.84
CA PHE A 25 10.32 -6.24 11.79
C PHE A 25 10.74 -7.23 12.87
N PHE A 26 9.78 -7.97 13.43
CA PHE A 26 10.09 -9.00 14.42
C PHE A 26 10.98 -10.10 13.82
N ALA A 27 10.63 -10.63 12.65
CA ALA A 27 11.43 -11.63 11.97
C ALA A 27 12.83 -11.11 11.61
N GLY A 28 12.93 -9.89 11.07
CA GLY A 28 14.21 -9.26 10.71
C GLY A 28 15.11 -9.07 11.91
N SER A 29 14.56 -8.58 13.02
CA SER A 29 15.32 -8.41 14.28
C SER A 29 15.76 -9.77 14.88
N TYR A 30 14.92 -10.80 14.77
CA TYR A 30 15.22 -12.13 15.31
C TYR A 30 16.26 -12.88 14.46
N THR A 31 16.19 -12.76 13.14
CA THR A 31 17.05 -13.51 12.20
C THR A 31 18.30 -12.75 11.78
N GLY A 32 18.40 -11.46 12.10
CA GLY A 32 19.46 -10.57 11.60
C GLY A 32 19.31 -10.26 10.09
N SER A 33 18.13 -10.50 9.49
CA SER A 33 17.90 -10.30 8.06
C SER A 33 17.58 -8.85 7.76
N SER A 34 18.52 -8.12 7.15
CA SER A 34 18.31 -6.75 6.68
C SER A 34 17.23 -6.70 5.58
N ALA A 35 17.15 -7.74 4.73
CA ALA A 35 16.09 -7.85 3.74
C ALA A 35 14.68 -7.86 4.38
N MET A 36 14.50 -8.58 5.50
CA MET A 36 13.23 -8.58 6.23
C MET A 36 12.94 -7.22 6.88
N LEU A 37 13.97 -6.50 7.36
CA LEU A 37 13.81 -5.15 7.89
C LEU A 37 13.39 -4.17 6.77
N SER A 38 14.03 -4.21 5.61
CA SER A 38 13.64 -3.44 4.42
C SER A 38 12.20 -3.72 4.00
N GLU A 39 11.82 -4.99 3.95
CA GLU A 39 10.44 -5.41 3.66
C GLU A 39 9.44 -4.89 4.72
N GLY A 40 9.85 -4.82 5.99
CA GLY A 40 9.09 -4.20 7.07
C GLY A 40 8.87 -2.70 6.84
N ILE A 41 9.92 -1.99 6.45
CA ILE A 41 9.85 -0.56 6.09
C ILE A 41 8.91 -0.36 4.90
N HIS A 42 9.00 -1.21 3.87
CA HIS A 42 8.11 -1.14 2.72
C HIS A 42 6.64 -1.27 3.12
N SER A 43 6.30 -2.26 3.94
CA SER A 43 4.94 -2.44 4.46
C SER A 43 4.46 -1.28 5.34
N LEU A 44 5.38 -0.59 6.05
CA LEU A 44 5.07 0.61 6.82
C LEU A 44 4.79 1.81 5.90
N VAL A 45 5.55 1.95 4.81
CA VAL A 45 5.31 2.97 3.76
C VAL A 45 3.93 2.76 3.15
N ASP A 46 3.55 1.51 2.83
CA ASP A 46 2.23 1.19 2.28
C ASP A 46 1.10 1.53 3.26
N THR A 47 1.31 1.28 4.55
CA THR A 47 0.39 1.73 5.60
C THR A 47 0.22 3.25 5.59
N SER A 48 1.32 3.99 5.49
CA SER A 48 1.33 5.46 5.44
C SER A 48 0.63 5.98 4.19
N ASN A 49 0.84 5.32 3.04
CA ASN A 49 0.18 5.63 1.78
C ASN A 49 -1.35 5.48 1.89
N GLY A 50 -1.82 4.41 2.53
CA GLY A 50 -3.25 4.21 2.81
C GLY A 50 -3.84 5.33 3.67
N LEU A 51 -3.12 5.78 4.71
CA LEU A 51 -3.54 6.90 5.56
C LEU A 51 -3.61 8.22 4.78
N LEU A 52 -2.64 8.50 3.91
CA LEU A 52 -2.64 9.70 3.05
C LEU A 52 -3.79 9.67 2.05
N LEU A 53 -4.10 8.50 1.48
CA LEU A 53 -5.23 8.34 0.60
C LEU A 53 -6.57 8.62 1.32
N LEU A 54 -6.74 8.10 2.55
CA LEU A 54 -7.91 8.41 3.38
C LEU A 54 -8.00 9.90 3.70
N LEU A 55 -6.88 10.56 3.95
CA LEU A 55 -6.82 12.00 4.14
C LEU A 55 -7.29 12.74 2.88
N GLY A 56 -6.82 12.32 1.71
CA GLY A 56 -7.23 12.86 0.41
C GLY A 56 -8.73 12.72 0.19
N ILE A 57 -9.29 11.54 0.43
CA ILE A 57 -10.73 11.29 0.35
C ILE A 57 -11.50 12.22 1.30
N LYS A 58 -11.09 12.28 2.58
CA LYS A 58 -11.75 13.14 3.59
C LYS A 58 -11.70 14.62 3.21
N ARG A 59 -10.59 15.08 2.64
CA ARG A 59 -10.45 16.47 2.20
C ARG A 59 -11.28 16.77 0.97
N SER A 60 -11.34 15.85 0.01
CA SER A 60 -12.12 16.01 -1.22
C SER A 60 -13.63 16.11 -0.98
N GLU A 61 -14.12 15.59 0.14
CA GLU A 61 -15.54 15.64 0.53
C GLU A 61 -15.98 17.02 1.10
N LYS A 62 -15.05 17.97 1.30
CA LYS A 62 -15.38 19.30 1.81
C LYS A 62 -16.21 20.08 0.78
N PRO A 63 -17.26 20.81 1.22
CA PRO A 63 -18.06 21.64 0.34
C PRO A 63 -17.27 22.84 -0.20
N ALA A 64 -17.76 23.43 -1.27
CA ALA A 64 -17.22 24.66 -1.83
C ALA A 64 -17.23 25.81 -0.79
N ASP A 65 -16.20 26.64 -0.84
CA ASP A 65 -16.06 27.86 -0.05
C ASP A 65 -15.54 29.02 -0.90
N LYS A 66 -15.28 30.16 -0.27
CA LYS A 66 -14.79 31.38 -0.97
C LYS A 66 -13.41 31.18 -1.62
N THR A 67 -12.58 30.29 -1.09
CA THR A 67 -11.24 29.99 -1.61
C THR A 67 -11.25 28.86 -2.64
N HIS A 68 -12.24 27.99 -2.54
CA HIS A 68 -12.44 26.85 -3.45
C HIS A 68 -13.87 26.84 -3.99
N PRO A 69 -14.21 27.72 -4.95
CA PRO A 69 -15.59 27.89 -5.45
C PRO A 69 -16.15 26.61 -6.10
N PHE A 70 -15.29 25.72 -6.60
CA PHE A 70 -15.66 24.43 -7.21
C PHE A 70 -15.56 23.25 -6.23
N GLY A 71 -15.35 23.53 -4.92
CA GLY A 71 -15.12 22.51 -3.91
C GLY A 71 -13.70 21.92 -3.92
N TYR A 72 -13.50 20.92 -3.09
CA TYR A 72 -12.18 20.30 -2.83
C TYR A 72 -11.95 18.98 -3.60
N GLY A 73 -12.77 18.67 -4.60
CA GLY A 73 -12.67 17.39 -5.33
C GLY A 73 -11.30 17.06 -5.92
N MET A 74 -10.47 18.08 -6.21
CA MET A 74 -9.10 17.89 -6.72
C MET A 74 -8.11 17.42 -5.66
N GLU A 75 -8.42 17.51 -4.38
CA GLU A 75 -7.55 17.04 -3.28
C GLU A 75 -7.23 15.55 -3.40
N ILE A 76 -8.16 14.74 -3.87
CA ILE A 76 -7.92 13.30 -4.04
C ILE A 76 -6.78 13.03 -5.04
N TYR A 77 -6.72 13.76 -6.14
CA TYR A 77 -5.66 13.61 -7.14
C TYR A 77 -4.31 14.11 -6.63
N PHE A 78 -4.31 15.21 -5.86
CA PHE A 78 -3.10 15.72 -5.22
C PHE A 78 -2.52 14.69 -4.25
N TRP A 79 -3.33 14.13 -3.35
CA TRP A 79 -2.86 13.14 -2.37
C TRP A 79 -2.46 11.82 -3.03
N SER A 80 -3.16 11.38 -4.08
CA SER A 80 -2.75 10.21 -4.87
C SER A 80 -1.40 10.42 -5.55
N PHE A 81 -1.12 11.63 -6.04
CA PHE A 81 0.19 11.99 -6.61
C PHE A 81 1.29 11.99 -5.54
N VAL A 82 1.02 12.55 -4.35
CA VAL A 82 1.96 12.50 -3.20
C VAL A 82 2.28 11.04 -2.84
N VAL A 83 1.27 10.18 -2.75
CA VAL A 83 1.45 8.74 -2.50
C VAL A 83 2.34 8.10 -3.57
N ALA A 84 2.08 8.35 -4.85
CA ALA A 84 2.89 7.81 -5.94
C ALA A 84 4.37 8.22 -5.85
N ILE A 85 4.65 9.49 -5.50
CA ILE A 85 6.03 9.97 -5.28
C ILE A 85 6.67 9.27 -4.07
N LEU A 86 5.95 9.09 -2.97
CA LEU A 86 6.46 8.41 -1.78
C LEU A 86 6.77 6.94 -2.06
N ILE A 87 5.92 6.23 -2.78
CA ILE A 87 6.18 4.84 -3.20
C ILE A 87 7.46 4.79 -4.05
N PHE A 88 7.59 5.68 -5.02
CA PHE A 88 8.77 5.72 -5.89
C PHE A 88 10.04 6.08 -5.12
N ALA A 89 10.01 7.16 -4.34
CA ALA A 89 11.20 7.69 -3.67
C ALA A 89 11.61 6.82 -2.46
N LEU A 90 10.69 6.48 -1.57
CA LEU A 90 11.01 5.70 -0.38
C LEU A 90 11.07 4.20 -0.70
N GLY A 91 10.07 3.66 -1.38
CA GLY A 91 10.06 2.23 -1.74
C GLY A 91 11.19 1.87 -2.68
N GLY A 92 11.30 2.56 -3.80
CA GLY A 92 12.36 2.36 -4.80
C GLY A 92 13.75 2.72 -4.27
N GLY A 93 13.87 3.86 -3.59
CA GLY A 93 15.15 4.34 -3.04
C GLY A 93 15.71 3.40 -1.98
N ILE A 94 14.89 2.95 -1.03
CA ILE A 94 15.29 1.99 0.00
C ILE A 94 15.68 0.66 -0.62
N ALA A 95 14.90 0.15 -1.58
CA ALA A 95 15.19 -1.12 -2.25
C ALA A 95 16.53 -1.10 -3.00
N ILE A 96 16.83 0.01 -3.70
CA ILE A 96 18.12 0.20 -4.37
C ILE A 96 19.26 0.28 -3.36
N TYR A 97 19.12 1.06 -2.30
CA TYR A 97 20.11 1.19 -1.24
C TYR A 97 20.44 -0.18 -0.61
N GLU A 98 19.42 -0.92 -0.20
CA GLU A 98 19.58 -2.25 0.37
C GLU A 98 20.21 -3.23 -0.62
N GLY A 99 19.77 -3.22 -1.88
CA GLY A 99 20.35 -4.07 -2.91
C GLY A 99 21.86 -3.82 -3.10
N ILE A 100 22.28 -2.55 -3.15
CA ILE A 100 23.69 -2.17 -3.25
C ILE A 100 24.44 -2.59 -1.97
N HIS A 101 23.85 -2.34 -0.79
CA HIS A 101 24.47 -2.69 0.48
C HIS A 101 24.70 -4.19 0.61
N HIS A 102 23.74 -5.03 0.18
CA HIS A 102 23.86 -6.48 0.18
C HIS A 102 24.95 -7.00 -0.78
N ILE A 103 25.17 -6.33 -1.90
CA ILE A 103 26.24 -6.68 -2.85
C ILE A 103 27.62 -6.36 -2.22
N ILE A 104 27.75 -5.23 -1.55
CA ILE A 104 29.02 -4.77 -0.98
C ILE A 104 29.33 -5.51 0.32
N SER A 105 28.35 -5.76 1.16
CA SER A 105 28.48 -6.36 2.49
C SER A 105 27.45 -7.47 2.68
N PRO A 106 27.66 -8.66 2.10
CA PRO A 106 26.77 -9.79 2.28
C PRO A 106 26.68 -10.20 3.75
N VAL A 107 25.47 -10.33 4.26
CA VAL A 107 25.20 -10.78 5.65
C VAL A 107 24.58 -12.16 5.60
N GLU A 108 25.15 -13.11 6.36
CA GLU A 108 24.52 -14.42 6.53
C GLU A 108 23.25 -14.32 7.36
N VAL A 109 22.16 -14.86 6.82
CA VAL A 109 20.86 -14.84 7.47
C VAL A 109 20.71 -16.08 8.35
N ALA A 110 20.54 -15.87 9.65
CA ALA A 110 20.22 -16.95 10.58
C ALA A 110 18.73 -17.34 10.43
N ASN A 111 18.43 -18.64 10.68
CA ASN A 111 17.05 -19.14 10.74
C ASN A 111 16.16 -18.77 9.54
N VAL A 112 16.64 -19.00 8.34
CA VAL A 112 15.95 -18.72 7.07
C VAL A 112 14.49 -19.24 7.04
N ARG A 113 14.19 -20.31 7.79
CA ARG A 113 12.82 -20.85 7.93
C ARG A 113 11.82 -19.82 8.46
N VAL A 114 12.22 -19.00 9.43
CA VAL A 114 11.36 -17.97 10.00
C VAL A 114 10.99 -16.94 8.93
N ASN A 115 11.96 -16.53 8.12
CA ASN A 115 11.74 -15.59 7.03
C ASN A 115 10.75 -16.17 5.99
N TYR A 116 10.92 -17.45 5.60
CA TYR A 116 9.98 -18.11 4.68
C TYR A 116 8.55 -18.19 5.24
N ILE A 117 8.39 -18.47 6.54
CA ILE A 117 7.07 -18.54 7.17
C ILE A 117 6.40 -17.15 7.14
N VAL A 118 7.15 -16.10 7.53
CA VAL A 118 6.61 -14.72 7.55
C VAL A 118 6.29 -14.23 6.14
N LEU A 119 7.16 -14.48 5.15
CA LEU A 119 6.91 -14.10 3.76
C LEU A 119 5.71 -14.87 3.17
N SER A 120 5.57 -16.16 3.47
CA SER A 120 4.43 -16.95 3.03
C SER A 120 3.12 -16.42 3.63
N ALA A 121 3.13 -16.08 4.91
CA ALA A 121 1.98 -15.45 5.57
C ALA A 121 1.66 -14.07 4.94
N ALA A 122 2.67 -13.24 4.66
CA ALA A 122 2.50 -11.96 3.98
C ALA A 122 1.85 -12.13 2.60
N ILE A 123 2.32 -13.06 1.78
CA ILE A 123 1.74 -13.37 0.46
C ILE A 123 0.26 -13.78 0.59
N LEU A 124 -0.10 -14.56 1.59
CA LEU A 124 -1.50 -14.95 1.82
C LEU A 124 -2.37 -13.75 2.20
N PHE A 125 -1.88 -12.89 3.10
CA PHE A 125 -2.62 -11.68 3.51
C PHE A 125 -2.74 -10.67 2.38
N GLU A 126 -1.66 -10.37 1.66
CA GLU A 126 -1.66 -9.46 0.51
C GLU A 126 -2.51 -10.00 -0.63
N GLY A 127 -2.41 -11.31 -0.90
CA GLY A 127 -3.24 -11.99 -1.90
C GLY A 127 -4.73 -11.94 -1.55
N ALA A 128 -5.09 -12.14 -0.28
CA ALA A 128 -6.47 -12.01 0.19
C ALA A 128 -6.97 -10.56 0.05
N SER A 129 -6.16 -9.57 0.42
CA SER A 129 -6.47 -8.15 0.25
C SER A 129 -6.69 -7.80 -1.22
N LEU A 130 -5.77 -8.22 -2.10
CA LEU A 130 -5.91 -8.05 -3.55
C LEU A 130 -7.18 -8.72 -4.09
N TRP A 131 -7.48 -9.93 -3.64
CA TRP A 131 -8.69 -10.62 -4.05
C TRP A 131 -9.97 -9.87 -3.66
N VAL A 132 -10.02 -9.34 -2.43
CA VAL A 132 -11.12 -8.48 -1.96
C VAL A 132 -11.25 -7.23 -2.83
N ALA A 133 -10.15 -6.52 -3.07
CA ALA A 133 -10.13 -5.33 -3.90
C ALA A 133 -10.61 -5.61 -5.34
N LEU A 134 -10.13 -6.70 -5.95
CA LEU A 134 -10.55 -7.12 -7.28
C LEU A 134 -12.04 -7.53 -7.33
N ARG A 135 -12.53 -8.16 -6.28
CA ARG A 135 -13.95 -8.53 -6.16
C ARG A 135 -14.84 -7.29 -6.06
N GLU A 136 -14.47 -6.33 -5.24
CA GLU A 136 -15.18 -5.05 -5.11
C GLU A 136 -15.17 -4.30 -6.45
N PHE A 137 -14.01 -4.16 -7.07
CA PHE A 137 -13.86 -3.51 -8.37
C PHE A 137 -14.72 -4.18 -9.46
N LYS A 138 -14.74 -5.52 -9.50
CA LYS A 138 -15.57 -6.29 -10.46
C LYS A 138 -17.05 -6.13 -10.20
N LYS A 139 -17.47 -5.99 -8.94
CA LYS A 139 -18.88 -5.81 -8.55
C LYS A 139 -19.43 -4.48 -9.07
N ASP A 140 -18.62 -3.42 -9.00
CA ASP A 140 -19.02 -2.09 -9.44
C ASP A 140 -18.94 -1.91 -10.98
N ASN A 141 -18.03 -2.61 -11.63
CA ASN A 141 -17.73 -2.46 -13.07
C ASN A 141 -18.12 -3.69 -13.91
N GLY A 142 -18.96 -4.57 -13.40
CA GLY A 142 -19.22 -5.92 -13.91
C GLY A 142 -19.81 -6.06 -15.33
N LYS A 143 -20.07 -4.96 -16.03
CA LYS A 143 -20.52 -4.97 -17.45
C LYS A 143 -19.37 -4.95 -18.45
N PHE A 144 -18.13 -4.73 -18.03
CA PHE A 144 -16.97 -4.60 -18.90
C PHE A 144 -15.83 -5.51 -18.42
N GLY A 145 -15.08 -6.11 -19.34
CA GLY A 145 -13.90 -6.92 -18.96
C GLY A 145 -12.89 -6.11 -18.13
N LEU A 146 -12.16 -6.78 -17.22
CA LEU A 146 -11.25 -6.17 -16.21
C LEU A 146 -10.38 -5.06 -16.78
N VAL A 147 -9.69 -5.30 -17.89
CA VAL A 147 -8.78 -4.32 -18.53
C VAL A 147 -9.53 -3.08 -19.03
N LYS A 148 -10.75 -3.26 -19.59
CA LYS A 148 -11.56 -2.15 -20.09
C LYS A 148 -12.17 -1.34 -18.95
N SER A 149 -12.49 -1.98 -17.84
CA SER A 149 -12.96 -1.34 -16.62
C SER A 149 -11.86 -0.53 -15.95
N MET A 150 -10.65 -1.06 -15.84
CA MET A 150 -9.47 -0.33 -15.32
C MET A 150 -9.17 0.92 -16.13
N ARG A 151 -9.23 0.85 -17.45
CA ARG A 151 -9.00 2.00 -18.35
C ARG A 151 -10.07 3.10 -18.23
N ARG A 152 -11.28 2.77 -17.80
CA ARG A 152 -12.41 3.70 -17.63
C ARG A 152 -12.59 4.15 -16.19
N SER A 153 -12.02 3.46 -15.24
CA SER A 153 -12.11 3.82 -13.84
C SER A 153 -11.39 5.13 -13.60
N LYS A 154 -12.08 6.04 -12.92
CA LYS A 154 -11.52 7.28 -12.37
C LYS A 154 -11.21 7.10 -10.88
N ASP A 155 -11.27 5.87 -10.39
CA ASP A 155 -10.99 5.55 -9.00
C ASP A 155 -9.48 5.56 -8.77
N SER A 156 -9.06 6.19 -7.69
CA SER A 156 -7.67 6.34 -7.29
C SER A 156 -7.22 5.30 -6.25
N SER A 157 -8.11 4.37 -5.88
CA SER A 157 -7.81 3.29 -4.92
C SER A 157 -7.24 2.04 -5.59
#